data_fbb12237765330eadde18485ab31bcc0
#
_entry.id   fbb12237765330eadde18485ab31bcc0
#
_cell.length_a   1.000
_cell.length_b   1.000
_cell.length_c   1.000
_cell.angle_alpha   90.00
_cell.angle_beta   90.00
_cell.angle_gamma   90.00
#
_symmetry.space_group_name_H-M   'P 1'
#
loop_
_entity.id
_entity.type
_entity.pdbx_description
1 polymer ?
#
loop_
_entity_poly.entity_id
_entity_poly.type
_entity_poly.pdbx_seq_one_letter_code
_entity_poly.pdbx_strand_id
1 'polypeptide(L)'
;MKRNWLYQNKVKLCFCTLFIFLLSGGIYIYSQINNFQDKTYRELERGRKSMKREHNISPLKDNISILIMGEDNSETREGEYGENACSDALMLATINKEDASINLVSIPRDTRVYIPIKDKKDKIAHAHAFGGVDSTINTVEKFLDIPVDYYVKFNFDSFLKLIDTIGGIDVDVPVTFTEQDSQDQADAIHLEKGYQHLNGEQALALTRTRHIDNDFMRGQRQQLVIEAIGKKLLTMNSISKFNSILDKVSPHMSTNLTTTNILSIAGTMMGKSPMIKKQQIKCSDKYINGIYYAQPDIENVQKISHDLKQILKKK
;
A
#
# COMPACT_ATOMS: atom_id res chain seq x y z
N MET A 1 -43.51 47.61 9.70
CA MET A 1 -43.44 46.36 10.45
C MET A 1 -43.44 45.06 9.61
N LYS A 2 -44.33 44.87 8.64
CA LYS A 2 -44.42 43.64 7.78
C LYS A 2 -43.16 43.33 6.97
N ARG A 3 -42.38 44.32 6.54
CA ARG A 3 -41.18 44.13 5.67
C ARG A 3 -39.98 43.51 6.43
N ASN A 4 -39.82 43.82 7.73
CA ASN A 4 -38.75 43.22 8.56
C ASN A 4 -39.05 41.78 8.91
N TRP A 5 -40.31 41.40 9.08
CA TRP A 5 -40.72 40.03 9.39
C TRP A 5 -40.46 39.07 8.20
N LEU A 6 -40.76 39.52 6.96
CA LEU A 6 -40.50 38.73 5.75
C LEU A 6 -39.00 38.56 5.50
N TYR A 7 -38.18 39.58 5.80
CA TYR A 7 -36.74 39.49 5.64
C TYR A 7 -36.12 38.53 6.67
N GLN A 8 -36.49 38.61 7.91
CA GLN A 8 -36.04 37.68 8.97
C GLN A 8 -36.41 36.23 8.70
N ASN A 9 -37.61 35.98 8.16
CA ASN A 9 -38.01 34.62 7.77
C ASN A 9 -37.24 34.08 6.55
N LYS A 10 -36.91 34.91 5.57
CA LYS A 10 -36.04 34.51 4.44
C LYS A 10 -34.64 34.18 4.92
N VAL A 11 -34.07 34.96 5.83
CA VAL A 11 -32.74 34.67 6.42
C VAL A 11 -32.77 33.37 7.21
N LYS A 12 -33.78 33.15 8.06
CA LYS A 12 -33.96 31.87 8.78
C LYS A 12 -34.11 30.70 7.81
N LEU A 13 -34.88 30.85 6.74
CA LEU A 13 -35.06 29.80 5.73
C LEU A 13 -33.73 29.49 5.00
N CYS A 14 -32.94 30.53 4.66
CA CYS A 14 -31.60 30.34 4.10
C CYS A 14 -30.64 29.59 5.04
N PHE A 15 -30.66 29.92 6.35
CA PHE A 15 -29.86 29.17 7.34
C PHE A 15 -30.34 27.74 7.50
N CYS A 16 -31.64 27.47 7.51
CA CYS A 16 -32.20 26.13 7.56
C CYS A 16 -31.83 25.30 6.34
N THR A 17 -31.90 25.87 5.13
CA THR A 17 -31.51 25.17 3.89
C THR A 17 -30.01 24.91 3.83
N LEU A 18 -29.18 25.87 4.26
CA LEU A 18 -27.72 25.67 4.35
C LEU A 18 -27.38 24.59 5.37
N PHE A 19 -28.04 24.59 6.54
CA PHE A 19 -27.85 23.59 7.58
C PHE A 19 -28.26 22.18 7.13
N ILE A 20 -29.41 22.05 6.42
CA ILE A 20 -29.86 20.77 5.82
C ILE A 20 -28.85 20.31 4.76
N PHE A 21 -28.33 21.21 3.93
CA PHE A 21 -27.32 20.88 2.91
C PHE A 21 -26.01 20.39 3.56
N LEU A 22 -25.55 21.06 4.61
CA LEU A 22 -24.36 20.63 5.36
C LEU A 22 -24.57 19.29 6.07
N LEU A 23 -25.75 19.06 6.65
CA LEU A 23 -26.11 17.78 7.28
C LEU A 23 -26.19 16.66 6.24
N SER A 24 -26.86 16.88 5.11
CA SER A 24 -26.96 15.87 4.05
C SER A 24 -25.60 15.55 3.43
N GLY A 25 -24.76 16.57 3.23
CA GLY A 25 -23.36 16.39 2.81
C GLY A 25 -22.55 15.59 3.82
N GLY A 26 -22.68 15.89 5.11
CA GLY A 26 -22.03 15.16 6.20
C GLY A 26 -22.49 13.69 6.28
N ILE A 27 -23.80 13.43 6.16
CA ILE A 27 -24.36 12.06 6.14
C ILE A 27 -23.87 11.30 4.91
N TYR A 28 -23.83 11.95 3.74
CA TYR A 28 -23.33 11.33 2.52
C TYR A 28 -21.85 10.93 2.65
N ILE A 29 -20.99 11.85 3.13
CA ILE A 29 -19.56 11.57 3.36
C ILE A 29 -19.40 10.44 4.39
N TYR A 30 -20.14 10.47 5.49
CA TYR A 30 -20.13 9.44 6.52
C TYR A 30 -20.54 8.06 5.97
N SER A 31 -21.58 8.01 5.13
CA SER A 31 -22.02 6.78 4.47
C SER A 31 -20.95 6.21 3.53
N GLN A 32 -20.29 7.04 2.74
CA GLN A 32 -19.21 6.61 1.84
C GLN A 32 -17.98 6.07 2.62
N ILE A 33 -17.64 6.74 3.72
CA ILE A 33 -16.55 6.34 4.61
C ILE A 33 -16.84 4.95 5.22
N ASN A 34 -18.05 4.72 5.73
CA ASN A 34 -18.42 3.44 6.31
C ASN A 34 -18.45 2.32 5.25
N ASN A 35 -19.01 2.58 4.09
CA ASN A 35 -19.04 1.62 2.97
C ASN A 35 -17.63 1.12 2.58
N PHE A 36 -16.65 2.01 2.53
CA PHE A 36 -15.27 1.64 2.26
C PHE A 36 -14.71 0.75 3.38
N GLN A 37 -14.90 1.17 4.62
CA GLN A 37 -14.40 0.43 5.78
C GLN A 37 -15.03 -0.97 5.86
N ASP A 38 -16.32 -1.11 5.65
CA ASP A 38 -17.02 -2.41 5.68
C ASP A 38 -16.49 -3.38 4.61
N LYS A 39 -16.11 -2.87 3.44
CA LYS A 39 -15.59 -3.67 2.33
C LYS A 39 -14.13 -4.08 2.51
N THR A 40 -13.28 -3.19 3.01
CA THR A 40 -11.82 -3.36 3.00
C THR A 40 -11.23 -3.71 4.35
N TYR A 41 -11.86 -3.29 5.45
CA TYR A 41 -11.30 -3.49 6.77
C TYR A 41 -11.32 -4.96 7.17
N ARG A 42 -10.14 -5.47 7.49
CA ARG A 42 -9.97 -6.81 8.08
C ARG A 42 -9.00 -6.68 9.24
N GLU A 43 -9.50 -6.93 10.45
CA GLU A 43 -8.67 -6.93 11.65
C GLU A 43 -7.74 -8.14 11.65
N LEU A 44 -6.53 -7.96 12.18
CA LEU A 44 -5.58 -9.06 12.36
C LEU A 44 -6.04 -9.95 13.53
N GLU A 45 -5.72 -11.25 13.49
CA GLU A 45 -6.04 -12.21 14.56
C GLU A 45 -5.47 -11.77 15.92
N ARG A 46 -4.32 -11.12 15.94
CA ARG A 46 -3.70 -10.55 17.13
C ARG A 46 -4.38 -9.27 17.65
N GLY A 47 -5.40 -8.74 16.95
CA GLY A 47 -6.02 -7.44 17.20
C GLY A 47 -5.16 -6.28 16.69
N ARG A 48 -5.33 -5.09 17.31
CA ARG A 48 -4.77 -3.81 16.78
C ARG A 48 -3.32 -3.54 17.14
N LYS A 49 -2.74 -4.29 18.07
CA LYS A 49 -1.40 -4.01 18.61
C LYS A 49 -0.40 -5.09 18.25
N SER A 50 0.73 -4.71 17.67
CA SER A 50 1.88 -5.60 17.57
C SER A 50 2.45 -5.92 18.94
N MET A 51 2.90 -7.17 19.17
CA MET A 51 3.60 -7.57 20.39
C MET A 51 4.90 -6.77 20.62
N LYS A 52 5.42 -6.14 19.58
CA LYS A 52 6.62 -5.28 19.63
C LYS A 52 6.31 -3.81 19.94
N ARG A 53 5.05 -3.47 20.26
CA ARG A 53 4.60 -2.15 20.68
C ARG A 53 4.13 -2.16 22.13
N GLU A 54 4.40 -1.09 22.86
CA GLU A 54 3.97 -0.94 24.25
C GLU A 54 2.48 -0.57 24.36
N HIS A 55 1.96 0.24 23.40
CA HIS A 55 0.59 0.71 23.35
C HIS A 55 -0.02 0.56 21.95
N ASN A 56 -1.33 0.80 21.86
CA ASN A 56 -2.01 0.87 20.56
C ASN A 56 -1.53 2.08 19.77
N ILE A 57 -1.12 1.86 18.54
CA ILE A 57 -0.53 2.88 17.67
C ILE A 57 -1.63 3.68 16.96
N SER A 58 -1.42 5.00 16.89
CA SER A 58 -2.28 5.94 16.15
C SER A 58 -1.42 6.76 15.18
N PRO A 59 -1.74 6.78 13.86
CA PRO A 59 -0.99 7.57 12.88
C PRO A 59 -0.93 9.07 13.19
N LEU A 60 -1.89 9.58 13.99
CA LEU A 60 -1.90 10.98 14.42
C LEU A 60 -0.84 11.29 15.48
N LYS A 61 -0.47 10.29 16.29
CA LYS A 61 0.40 10.49 17.47
C LYS A 61 1.74 9.79 17.35
N ASP A 62 1.81 8.73 16.56
CA ASP A 62 2.95 7.82 16.53
C ASP A 62 3.56 7.71 15.14
N ASN A 63 4.85 7.39 15.08
CA ASN A 63 5.48 6.90 13.87
C ASN A 63 5.01 5.47 13.61
N ILE A 64 4.66 5.18 12.38
CA ILE A 64 3.98 3.94 12.01
C ILE A 64 4.75 3.12 10.98
N SER A 65 4.44 1.83 10.93
CA SER A 65 4.88 0.91 9.89
C SER A 65 3.68 0.31 9.17
N ILE A 66 3.77 0.22 7.85
CA ILE A 66 2.73 -0.32 6.98
C ILE A 66 3.35 -1.36 6.06
N LEU A 67 2.87 -2.59 6.10
CA LEU A 67 3.27 -3.64 5.16
C LEU A 67 2.37 -3.56 3.92
N ILE A 68 2.97 -3.35 2.77
CA ILE A 68 2.32 -3.31 1.46
C ILE A 68 2.54 -4.66 0.79
N MET A 69 1.45 -5.34 0.44
CA MET A 69 1.45 -6.66 -0.18
C MET A 69 0.70 -6.61 -1.51
N GLY A 70 1.34 -7.08 -2.58
CA GLY A 70 0.72 -7.30 -3.88
C GLY A 70 0.61 -8.79 -4.18
N GLU A 71 -0.55 -9.23 -4.62
CA GLU A 71 -0.83 -10.61 -5.03
C GLU A 71 -1.10 -10.67 -6.52
N ASP A 72 -0.58 -11.71 -7.17
CA ASP A 72 -0.98 -12.09 -8.52
C ASP A 72 -2.23 -12.98 -8.44
N ASN A 73 -3.32 -12.39 -7.98
CA ASN A 73 -4.61 -13.06 -7.90
C ASN A 73 -5.64 -12.17 -8.60
N SER A 74 -5.73 -12.29 -9.93
CA SER A 74 -6.81 -11.69 -10.71
C SER A 74 -8.06 -12.60 -10.63
N GLU A 75 -9.26 -12.06 -10.87
CA GLU A 75 -10.52 -12.83 -10.92
C GLU A 75 -10.42 -14.05 -11.86
N THR A 76 -9.59 -13.95 -12.90
CA THR A 76 -9.29 -15.05 -13.83
C THR A 76 -8.42 -16.15 -13.24
N ARG A 77 -7.65 -15.88 -12.19
CA ARG A 77 -6.68 -16.80 -11.56
C ARG A 77 -7.09 -17.31 -10.18
N GLU A 78 -8.12 -16.74 -9.55
CA GLU A 78 -8.63 -17.19 -8.24
C GLU A 78 -8.96 -18.70 -8.22
N GLY A 79 -9.47 -19.24 -9.33
CA GLY A 79 -9.75 -20.67 -9.47
C GLY A 79 -8.51 -21.57 -9.53
N GLU A 80 -7.32 -21.01 -9.81
CA GLU A 80 -6.08 -21.77 -10.03
C GLU A 80 -5.22 -21.88 -8.76
N TYR A 81 -5.21 -20.84 -7.90
CA TYR A 81 -4.30 -20.73 -6.75
C TYR A 81 -5.00 -20.68 -5.37
N GLY A 82 -6.34 -20.61 -5.31
CA GLY A 82 -7.11 -20.52 -4.07
C GLY A 82 -7.04 -19.13 -3.41
N GLU A 83 -7.70 -18.99 -2.25
CA GLU A 83 -7.83 -17.70 -1.54
C GLU A 83 -6.50 -17.10 -1.03
N ASN A 84 -5.42 -17.90 -0.92
CA ASN A 84 -4.12 -17.48 -0.39
C ASN A 84 -3.02 -17.72 -1.42
N ALA A 85 -2.97 -16.90 -2.46
CA ALA A 85 -1.84 -16.90 -3.39
C ALA A 85 -0.52 -16.46 -2.70
N CYS A 86 0.61 -16.69 -3.36
CA CYS A 86 1.90 -16.14 -2.90
C CYS A 86 1.91 -14.62 -3.07
N SER A 87 2.54 -13.90 -2.14
CA SER A 87 2.75 -12.46 -2.32
C SER A 87 3.89 -12.20 -3.31
N ASP A 88 3.60 -11.50 -4.41
CA ASP A 88 4.56 -11.18 -5.47
C ASP A 88 5.32 -9.87 -5.23
N ALA A 89 4.74 -8.96 -4.49
CA ALA A 89 5.36 -7.73 -4.03
C ALA A 89 5.23 -7.62 -2.51
N LEU A 90 6.35 -7.35 -1.83
CA LEU A 90 6.39 -7.18 -0.39
C LEU A 90 7.26 -5.97 -0.05
N MET A 91 6.64 -4.92 0.46
CA MET A 91 7.32 -3.69 0.86
C MET A 91 6.88 -3.24 2.24
N LEU A 92 7.83 -2.78 3.03
CA LEU A 92 7.58 -2.17 4.33
C LEU A 92 7.82 -0.67 4.24
N ALA A 93 6.78 0.12 4.48
CA ALA A 93 6.86 1.56 4.63
C ALA A 93 6.89 1.93 6.11
N THR A 94 7.83 2.80 6.52
CA THR A 94 7.75 3.48 7.82
C THR A 94 7.56 4.97 7.60
N ILE A 95 6.67 5.58 8.37
CA ILE A 95 6.30 6.98 8.25
C ILE A 95 6.66 7.68 9.56
N ASN A 96 7.48 8.72 9.44
CA ASN A 96 7.74 9.65 10.53
C ASN A 96 6.70 10.78 10.47
N LYS A 97 5.90 10.93 11.52
CA LYS A 97 4.82 11.92 11.60
C LYS A 97 5.32 13.37 11.66
N GLU A 98 6.52 13.61 12.18
CA GLU A 98 7.03 14.96 12.42
C GLU A 98 7.46 15.64 11.11
N ASP A 99 8.28 14.95 10.33
CA ASP A 99 8.84 15.45 9.06
C ASP A 99 8.16 14.86 7.82
N ALA A 100 7.18 13.97 8.02
CA ALA A 100 6.50 13.20 6.97
C ALA A 100 7.45 12.36 6.10
N SER A 101 8.68 12.08 6.56
CA SER A 101 9.61 11.23 5.82
C SER A 101 9.11 9.78 5.76
N ILE A 102 9.31 9.16 4.62
CA ILE A 102 8.92 7.77 4.35
C ILE A 102 10.18 6.97 4.08
N ASN A 103 10.36 5.87 4.79
CA ASN A 103 11.38 4.89 4.46
C ASN A 103 10.71 3.64 3.88
N LEU A 104 10.99 3.33 2.62
CA LEU A 104 10.37 2.26 1.87
C LEU A 104 11.40 1.14 1.66
N VAL A 105 11.15 -0.03 2.25
CA VAL A 105 12.04 -1.20 2.19
C VAL A 105 11.38 -2.29 1.34
N SER A 106 11.97 -2.63 0.20
CA SER A 106 11.55 -3.78 -0.62
C SER A 106 12.18 -5.07 -0.08
N ILE A 107 11.35 -6.12 0.02
CA ILE A 107 11.76 -7.46 0.44
C ILE A 107 11.55 -8.40 -0.75
N PRO A 108 12.62 -8.95 -1.36
CA PRO A 108 12.48 -9.88 -2.47
C PRO A 108 11.63 -11.10 -2.08
N ARG A 109 10.69 -11.50 -2.92
CA ARG A 109 9.71 -12.56 -2.61
C ARG A 109 10.35 -13.93 -2.32
N ASP A 110 11.50 -14.19 -2.95
CA ASP A 110 12.25 -15.44 -2.78
C ASP A 110 13.22 -15.42 -1.60
N THR A 111 13.21 -14.34 -0.77
CA THR A 111 14.06 -14.21 0.41
C THR A 111 13.84 -15.38 1.35
N ARG A 112 14.93 -16.10 1.67
CA ARG A 112 14.90 -17.25 2.57
C ARG A 112 14.84 -16.81 4.03
N VAL A 113 13.68 -16.96 4.64
CA VAL A 113 13.40 -16.56 6.03
C VAL A 113 12.80 -17.72 6.83
N TYR A 114 12.85 -17.61 8.15
CA TYR A 114 12.08 -18.50 9.04
C TYR A 114 10.62 -18.06 9.04
N ILE A 115 9.71 -19.01 8.75
CA ILE A 115 8.25 -18.79 8.73
C ILE A 115 7.64 -19.44 9.97
N PRO A 116 7.18 -18.65 10.97
CA PRO A 116 6.77 -19.17 12.28
C PRO A 116 5.68 -20.23 12.23
N ILE A 117 4.63 -20.04 11.42
CA ILE A 117 3.50 -20.96 11.31
C ILE A 117 3.89 -22.37 10.81
N LYS A 118 5.01 -22.49 10.11
CA LYS A 118 5.52 -23.77 9.57
C LYS A 118 6.76 -24.27 10.30
N ASP A 119 7.28 -23.51 11.25
CA ASP A 119 8.52 -23.82 11.98
C ASP A 119 9.69 -24.22 11.07
N LYS A 120 9.81 -23.57 9.90
CA LYS A 120 10.86 -23.85 8.92
C LYS A 120 11.31 -22.60 8.18
N LYS A 121 12.48 -22.71 7.52
CA LYS A 121 12.93 -21.67 6.56
C LYS A 121 12.39 -21.97 5.17
N ASP A 122 11.78 -20.94 4.57
CA ASP A 122 11.24 -21.01 3.20
C ASP A 122 11.29 -19.61 2.55
N LYS A 123 10.81 -19.46 1.32
CA LYS A 123 10.62 -18.17 0.65
C LYS A 123 9.60 -17.33 1.43
N ILE A 124 9.90 -16.06 1.64
CA ILE A 124 9.00 -15.16 2.39
C ILE A 124 7.60 -15.06 1.75
N ALA A 125 7.50 -15.13 0.41
CA ALA A 125 6.24 -15.17 -0.33
C ALA A 125 5.32 -16.31 0.11
N HIS A 126 5.87 -17.46 0.50
CA HIS A 126 5.10 -18.62 0.96
C HIS A 126 4.42 -18.39 2.33
N ALA A 127 4.85 -17.37 3.10
CA ALA A 127 4.20 -17.05 4.37
C ALA A 127 2.72 -16.71 4.16
N HIS A 128 2.38 -16.01 3.07
CA HIS A 128 1.00 -15.69 2.71
C HIS A 128 0.20 -16.95 2.34
N ALA A 129 0.75 -17.80 1.51
CA ALA A 129 0.11 -19.07 1.13
C ALA A 129 -0.15 -19.99 2.34
N PHE A 130 0.68 -19.92 3.39
CA PHE A 130 0.55 -20.79 4.56
C PHE A 130 -0.43 -20.29 5.63
N GLY A 131 -0.70 -18.99 5.71
CA GLY A 131 -1.57 -18.44 6.76
C GLY A 131 -1.90 -16.97 6.53
N GLY A 132 -2.04 -16.56 5.26
CA GLY A 132 -2.54 -15.26 4.88
C GLY A 132 -1.71 -14.08 5.38
N VAL A 133 -2.40 -12.98 5.62
CA VAL A 133 -1.83 -11.70 6.06
C VAL A 133 -1.14 -11.85 7.42
N ASP A 134 -1.75 -12.53 8.39
CA ASP A 134 -1.21 -12.69 9.74
C ASP A 134 0.11 -13.43 9.76
N SER A 135 0.22 -14.51 8.98
CA SER A 135 1.47 -15.25 8.83
C SER A 135 2.57 -14.41 8.16
N THR A 136 2.20 -13.63 7.14
CA THR A 136 3.15 -12.74 6.46
C THR A 136 3.67 -11.66 7.40
N ILE A 137 2.80 -11.00 8.14
CA ILE A 137 3.17 -9.99 9.14
C ILE A 137 4.09 -10.59 10.21
N ASN A 138 3.70 -11.73 10.81
CA ASN A 138 4.51 -12.40 11.82
C ASN A 138 5.90 -12.78 11.30
N THR A 139 5.97 -13.19 10.02
CA THR A 139 7.24 -13.52 9.36
C THR A 139 8.11 -12.28 9.17
N VAL A 140 7.55 -11.16 8.69
CA VAL A 140 8.25 -9.89 8.49
C VAL A 140 8.72 -9.31 9.84
N GLU A 141 7.86 -9.31 10.86
CA GLU A 141 8.20 -8.86 12.20
C GLU A 141 9.36 -9.67 12.81
N LYS A 142 9.37 -10.98 12.58
CA LYS A 142 10.46 -11.86 13.03
C LYS A 142 11.74 -11.61 12.25
N PHE A 143 11.64 -11.43 10.92
CA PHE A 143 12.78 -11.25 10.03
C PHE A 143 13.49 -9.91 10.23
N LEU A 144 12.73 -8.81 10.32
CA LEU A 144 13.29 -7.46 10.49
C LEU A 144 13.39 -7.00 11.94
N ASP A 145 12.86 -7.78 12.88
CA ASP A 145 12.78 -7.45 14.30
C ASP A 145 12.19 -6.06 14.60
N ILE A 146 11.11 -5.69 13.88
CA ILE A 146 10.37 -4.43 14.03
C ILE A 146 8.88 -4.72 14.14
N PRO A 147 8.04 -3.82 14.72
CA PRO A 147 6.59 -3.95 14.61
C PRO A 147 6.11 -3.68 13.19
N VAL A 148 5.03 -4.35 12.77
CA VAL A 148 4.21 -4.00 11.60
C VAL A 148 2.85 -3.57 12.14
N ASP A 149 2.54 -2.29 12.13
CA ASP A 149 1.33 -1.74 12.75
C ASP A 149 0.10 -1.93 11.86
N TYR A 150 0.30 -1.67 10.58
CA TYR A 150 -0.76 -1.73 9.58
C TYR A 150 -0.32 -2.52 8.36
N TYR A 151 -1.31 -2.92 7.55
CA TYR A 151 -1.06 -3.52 6.25
C TYR A 151 -2.03 -2.97 5.19
N VAL A 152 -1.61 -3.07 3.96
CA VAL A 152 -2.43 -2.87 2.75
C VAL A 152 -2.13 -4.03 1.82
N LYS A 153 -3.15 -4.82 1.50
CA LYS A 153 -3.08 -5.91 0.52
C LYS A 153 -3.94 -5.57 -0.68
N PHE A 154 -3.42 -5.76 -1.89
CA PHE A 154 -4.12 -5.52 -3.13
C PHE A 154 -3.73 -6.57 -4.19
N ASN A 155 -4.66 -6.85 -5.09
CA ASN A 155 -4.42 -7.66 -6.28
C ASN A 155 -4.20 -6.77 -7.52
N PHE A 156 -3.96 -7.38 -8.67
CA PHE A 156 -3.76 -6.66 -9.93
C PHE A 156 -4.93 -5.78 -10.31
N ASP A 157 -6.18 -6.25 -10.15
CA ASP A 157 -7.37 -5.48 -10.50
C ASP A 157 -7.50 -4.19 -9.69
N SER A 158 -7.26 -4.26 -8.38
CA SER A 158 -7.27 -3.06 -7.53
C SER A 158 -6.12 -2.11 -7.86
N PHE A 159 -4.95 -2.64 -8.23
CA PHE A 159 -3.81 -1.85 -8.66
C PHE A 159 -4.08 -1.09 -9.95
N LEU A 160 -4.62 -1.76 -10.99
CA LEU A 160 -5.02 -1.14 -12.25
C LEU A 160 -6.06 -0.04 -12.01
N LYS A 161 -7.14 -0.39 -11.29
CA LYS A 161 -8.24 0.53 -10.97
C LYS A 161 -7.79 1.74 -10.16
N LEU A 162 -6.83 1.56 -9.22
CA LEU A 162 -6.24 2.66 -8.47
C LEU A 162 -5.56 3.65 -9.40
N ILE A 163 -4.62 3.18 -10.23
CA ILE A 163 -3.82 4.03 -11.11
C ILE A 163 -4.71 4.76 -12.13
N ASP A 164 -5.65 4.06 -12.76
CA ASP A 164 -6.55 4.67 -13.74
C ASP A 164 -7.49 5.70 -13.09
N THR A 165 -7.97 5.43 -11.86
CA THR A 165 -8.87 6.36 -11.15
C THR A 165 -8.16 7.63 -10.70
N ILE A 166 -6.88 7.55 -10.31
CA ILE A 166 -6.09 8.76 -10.00
C ILE A 166 -5.65 9.50 -11.27
N GLY A 167 -5.97 8.98 -12.46
CA GLY A 167 -5.64 9.57 -13.76
C GLY A 167 -4.20 9.31 -14.19
N GLY A 168 -3.67 8.11 -13.90
CA GLY A 168 -2.30 7.71 -14.24
C GLY A 168 -1.24 8.27 -13.30
N ILE A 169 -0.01 7.80 -13.47
CA ILE A 169 1.17 8.21 -12.69
C ILE A 169 2.31 8.61 -13.61
N ASP A 170 3.13 9.54 -13.17
CA ASP A 170 4.31 10.00 -13.90
C ASP A 170 5.56 9.30 -13.32
N VAL A 171 6.29 8.57 -14.19
CA VAL A 171 7.44 7.74 -13.80
C VAL A 171 8.59 7.93 -14.79
N ASP A 172 9.81 8.02 -14.29
CA ASP A 172 11.02 7.87 -15.11
C ASP A 172 11.31 6.38 -15.28
N VAL A 173 10.90 5.82 -16.42
CA VAL A 173 11.06 4.40 -16.76
C VAL A 173 12.55 4.11 -16.98
N PRO A 174 13.17 3.20 -16.21
CA PRO A 174 14.63 3.05 -16.19
C PRO A 174 15.20 2.35 -17.44
N VAL A 175 14.37 1.58 -18.17
CA VAL A 175 14.80 0.74 -19.28
C VAL A 175 13.65 0.51 -20.25
N THR A 176 13.96 0.44 -21.55
CA THR A 176 13.00 0.05 -22.60
C THR A 176 12.74 -1.45 -22.52
N PHE A 177 11.47 -1.85 -22.57
CA PHE A 177 11.06 -3.26 -22.55
C PHE A 177 9.65 -3.46 -23.11
N THR A 178 9.32 -4.73 -23.38
CA THR A 178 7.98 -5.18 -23.76
C THR A 178 7.51 -6.22 -22.74
N GLU A 179 6.24 -6.19 -22.36
CA GLU A 179 5.66 -7.10 -21.36
C GLU A 179 4.22 -7.48 -21.76
N GLN A 180 3.72 -8.56 -21.22
CA GLN A 180 2.31 -8.94 -21.35
C GLN A 180 1.40 -8.00 -20.53
N ASP A 181 0.15 -7.88 -20.94
CA ASP A 181 -0.89 -7.15 -20.20
C ASP A 181 -1.45 -7.96 -19.02
N SER A 182 -2.48 -7.43 -18.35
CA SER A 182 -3.16 -8.11 -17.24
C SER A 182 -3.95 -9.35 -17.64
N GLN A 183 -4.23 -9.52 -18.94
CA GLN A 183 -4.90 -10.68 -19.52
C GLN A 183 -3.91 -11.72 -20.09
N ASP A 184 -2.61 -11.57 -19.78
CA ASP A 184 -1.51 -12.42 -20.26
C ASP A 184 -1.33 -12.42 -21.79
N GLN A 185 -1.83 -11.38 -22.48
CA GLN A 185 -1.54 -11.21 -23.90
C GLN A 185 -0.06 -10.81 -24.06
N ALA A 186 0.72 -11.68 -24.68
CA ALA A 186 2.14 -11.48 -24.88
C ALA A 186 2.42 -10.20 -25.68
N ASP A 187 3.49 -9.49 -25.33
CA ASP A 187 3.99 -8.28 -26.02
C ASP A 187 2.96 -7.14 -26.17
N ALA A 188 1.91 -7.14 -25.35
CA ALA A 188 0.84 -6.15 -25.43
C ALA A 188 1.26 -4.75 -24.95
N ILE A 189 2.20 -4.66 -24.03
CA ILE A 189 2.67 -3.40 -23.43
C ILE A 189 4.11 -3.14 -23.79
N HIS A 190 4.35 -2.03 -24.47
CA HIS A 190 5.69 -1.53 -24.77
C HIS A 190 5.96 -0.23 -24.04
N LEU A 191 7.08 -0.15 -23.31
CA LEU A 191 7.54 1.04 -22.61
C LEU A 191 8.95 1.41 -23.02
N GLU A 192 9.14 2.68 -23.40
CA GLU A 192 10.45 3.24 -23.66
C GLU A 192 11.12 3.72 -22.37
N LYS A 193 12.45 3.76 -22.34
CA LYS A 193 13.19 4.41 -21.26
C LYS A 193 12.91 5.91 -21.25
N GLY A 194 12.74 6.51 -20.05
CA GLY A 194 12.55 7.96 -19.86
C GLY A 194 11.26 8.31 -19.12
N TYR A 195 11.04 9.60 -18.95
CA TYR A 195 9.90 10.12 -18.21
C TYR A 195 8.61 9.97 -19.01
N GLN A 196 7.63 9.24 -18.44
CA GLN A 196 6.39 8.89 -19.10
C GLN A 196 5.20 8.97 -18.13
N HIS A 197 4.01 9.23 -18.69
CA HIS A 197 2.75 9.10 -18.00
C HIS A 197 2.18 7.70 -18.24
N LEU A 198 2.03 6.92 -17.19
CA LEU A 198 1.62 5.52 -17.24
C LEU A 198 0.18 5.34 -16.76
N ASN A 199 -0.61 4.58 -17.50
CA ASN A 199 -1.90 4.03 -17.06
C ASN A 199 -1.69 2.78 -16.19
N GLY A 200 -2.80 2.14 -15.75
CA GLY A 200 -2.75 0.95 -14.90
C GLY A 200 -1.97 -0.20 -15.52
N GLU A 201 -2.25 -0.56 -16.78
CA GLU A 201 -1.59 -1.65 -17.50
C GLU A 201 -0.09 -1.41 -17.64
N GLN A 202 0.30 -0.22 -18.04
CA GLN A 202 1.69 0.18 -18.20
C GLN A 202 2.47 0.15 -16.87
N ALA A 203 1.84 0.61 -15.79
CA ALA A 203 2.43 0.57 -14.47
C ALA A 203 2.53 -0.86 -13.92
N LEU A 204 1.54 -1.73 -14.20
CA LEU A 204 1.59 -3.15 -13.86
C LEU A 204 2.75 -3.84 -14.60
N ALA A 205 2.87 -3.63 -15.91
CA ALA A 205 3.95 -4.15 -16.73
C ALA A 205 5.33 -3.75 -16.16
N LEU A 206 5.50 -2.47 -15.76
CA LEU A 206 6.74 -1.98 -15.15
C LEU A 206 7.07 -2.69 -13.82
N THR A 207 6.06 -3.05 -13.02
CA THR A 207 6.26 -3.69 -11.70
C THR A 207 6.47 -5.20 -11.78
N ARG A 208 6.04 -5.86 -12.87
CA ARG A 208 6.06 -7.33 -12.97
C ARG A 208 7.21 -7.87 -13.83
N THR A 209 7.75 -7.10 -14.78
CA THR A 209 8.79 -7.56 -15.69
C THR A 209 10.04 -8.07 -14.96
N ARG A 210 10.55 -9.22 -15.39
CA ARG A 210 11.77 -9.88 -14.86
C ARG A 210 12.71 -10.37 -15.96
N HIS A 211 12.19 -10.55 -17.18
CA HIS A 211 12.96 -11.15 -18.28
C HIS A 211 14.09 -10.25 -18.80
N ILE A 212 14.07 -8.96 -18.42
CA ILE A 212 15.09 -7.98 -18.84
C ILE A 212 16.26 -7.87 -17.85
N ASP A 213 16.09 -8.34 -16.62
CA ASP A 213 17.10 -8.25 -15.55
C ASP A 213 16.80 -9.24 -14.40
N ASN A 214 16.86 -8.82 -13.15
CA ASN A 214 16.71 -9.67 -12.00
C ASN A 214 15.65 -9.14 -11.01
N ASP A 215 15.37 -9.94 -9.98
CA ASP A 215 14.37 -9.63 -8.94
C ASP A 215 14.71 -8.37 -8.13
N PHE A 216 16.01 -8.04 -8.00
CA PHE A 216 16.44 -6.81 -7.34
C PHE A 216 15.99 -5.57 -8.12
N MET A 217 16.19 -5.54 -9.44
CA MET A 217 15.75 -4.44 -10.31
C MET A 217 14.23 -4.34 -10.37
N ARG A 218 13.51 -5.46 -10.35
CA ARG A 218 12.05 -5.45 -10.21
C ARG A 218 11.61 -4.75 -8.93
N GLY A 219 12.22 -5.06 -7.79
CA GLY A 219 11.93 -4.39 -6.52
C GLY A 219 12.14 -2.87 -6.59
N GLN A 220 13.16 -2.39 -7.31
CA GLN A 220 13.37 -0.96 -7.54
C GLN A 220 12.25 -0.34 -8.38
N ARG A 221 11.80 -1.00 -9.47
CA ARG A 221 10.68 -0.53 -10.29
C ARG A 221 9.38 -0.46 -9.49
N GLN A 222 9.11 -1.46 -8.66
CA GLN A 222 7.96 -1.43 -7.74
C GLN A 222 8.03 -0.23 -6.79
N GLN A 223 9.21 0.10 -6.24
CA GLN A 223 9.38 1.29 -5.39
C GLN A 223 9.14 2.60 -6.14
N LEU A 224 9.57 2.70 -7.42
CA LEU A 224 9.29 3.87 -8.25
C LEU A 224 7.80 4.08 -8.45
N VAL A 225 7.05 3.03 -8.73
CA VAL A 225 5.61 3.09 -8.93
C VAL A 225 4.87 3.45 -7.64
N ILE A 226 5.21 2.84 -6.50
CA ILE A 226 4.62 3.20 -5.20
C ILE A 226 4.91 4.65 -4.83
N GLU A 227 6.12 5.14 -5.08
CA GLU A 227 6.48 6.55 -4.90
C GLU A 227 5.62 7.47 -5.78
N ALA A 228 5.45 7.13 -7.06
CA ALA A 228 4.65 7.91 -8.00
C ALA A 228 3.17 7.95 -7.61
N ILE A 229 2.60 6.81 -7.19
CA ILE A 229 1.23 6.75 -6.63
C ILE A 229 1.11 7.67 -5.42
N GLY A 230 2.04 7.58 -4.47
CA GLY A 230 2.04 8.44 -3.27
C GLY A 230 2.09 9.93 -3.62
N LYS A 231 2.98 10.34 -4.52
CA LYS A 231 3.05 11.73 -5.01
C LYS A 231 1.75 12.19 -5.66
N LYS A 232 1.16 11.34 -6.52
CA LYS A 232 -0.10 11.65 -7.21
C LYS A 232 -1.24 11.84 -6.22
N LEU A 233 -1.39 10.94 -5.25
CA LEU A 233 -2.43 11.03 -4.22
C LEU A 233 -2.32 12.31 -3.38
N LEU A 234 -1.09 12.75 -3.05
CA LEU A 234 -0.85 13.98 -2.29
C LEU A 234 -1.21 15.26 -3.06
N THR A 235 -1.21 15.22 -4.39
CA THR A 235 -1.60 16.36 -5.24
C THR A 235 -3.10 16.44 -5.50
N MET A 236 -3.87 15.44 -5.07
CA MET A 236 -5.32 15.39 -5.30
C MET A 236 -6.07 16.24 -4.29
N ASN A 237 -6.66 17.34 -4.77
CA ASN A 237 -7.40 18.31 -3.96
C ASN A 237 -8.92 18.07 -3.93
N SER A 238 -9.43 16.92 -4.40
CA SER A 238 -10.86 16.67 -4.56
C SER A 238 -11.36 15.49 -3.75
N ILE A 239 -12.26 15.74 -2.81
CA ILE A 239 -12.94 14.72 -1.99
C ILE A 239 -13.73 13.74 -2.90
N SER A 240 -14.32 14.22 -4.00
CA SER A 240 -15.07 13.36 -4.93
C SER A 240 -14.18 12.35 -5.65
N LYS A 241 -12.95 12.73 -6.01
CA LYS A 241 -11.96 11.81 -6.60
C LYS A 241 -11.51 10.77 -5.57
N PHE A 242 -11.30 11.17 -4.32
CA PHE A 242 -10.96 10.25 -3.23
C PHE A 242 -12.05 9.19 -3.02
N ASN A 243 -13.32 9.58 -2.97
CA ASN A 243 -14.44 8.64 -2.87
C ASN A 243 -14.50 7.67 -4.07
N SER A 244 -14.27 8.17 -5.29
CA SER A 244 -14.22 7.32 -6.49
C SER A 244 -13.08 6.29 -6.43
N ILE A 245 -11.92 6.65 -5.88
CA ILE A 245 -10.82 5.70 -5.62
C ILE A 245 -11.27 4.62 -4.65
N LEU A 246 -11.82 5.03 -3.50
CA LEU A 246 -12.26 4.12 -2.47
C LEU A 246 -13.28 3.10 -3.01
N ASP A 247 -14.27 3.55 -3.77
CA ASP A 247 -15.30 2.66 -4.32
C ASP A 247 -14.76 1.65 -5.33
N LYS A 248 -13.85 2.06 -6.21
CA LYS A 248 -13.32 1.21 -7.28
C LYS A 248 -12.25 0.22 -6.80
N VAL A 249 -11.46 0.61 -5.79
CA VAL A 249 -10.35 -0.20 -5.27
C VAL A 249 -10.82 -1.17 -4.17
N SER A 250 -11.86 -0.80 -3.42
CA SER A 250 -12.33 -1.54 -2.25
C SER A 250 -12.66 -3.03 -2.49
N PRO A 251 -13.23 -3.48 -3.62
CA PRO A 251 -13.60 -4.89 -3.78
C PRO A 251 -12.40 -5.85 -3.76
N HIS A 252 -11.22 -5.37 -4.13
CA HIS A 252 -10.02 -6.19 -4.33
C HIS A 252 -8.85 -5.76 -3.43
N MET A 253 -9.16 -5.07 -2.33
CA MET A 253 -8.19 -4.57 -1.36
C MET A 253 -8.59 -4.99 0.05
N SER A 254 -7.62 -5.30 0.89
CA SER A 254 -7.84 -5.47 2.33
C SER A 254 -6.80 -4.72 3.16
N THR A 255 -7.23 -4.21 4.32
CA THR A 255 -6.37 -3.44 5.23
C THR A 255 -6.93 -3.45 6.65
N ASN A 256 -6.08 -3.27 7.65
CA ASN A 256 -6.52 -2.94 9.01
C ASN A 256 -6.43 -1.42 9.31
N LEU A 257 -6.20 -0.60 8.29
CA LEU A 257 -6.32 0.85 8.41
C LEU A 257 -7.80 1.25 8.42
N THR A 258 -8.24 1.93 9.47
CA THR A 258 -9.55 2.58 9.46
C THR A 258 -9.50 3.83 8.58
N THR A 259 -10.65 4.32 8.14
CA THR A 259 -10.71 5.58 7.39
C THR A 259 -10.10 6.75 8.18
N THR A 260 -10.30 6.76 9.51
CA THR A 260 -9.66 7.76 10.38
C THR A 260 -8.13 7.65 10.34
N ASN A 261 -7.57 6.44 10.30
CA ASN A 261 -6.13 6.26 10.15
C ASN A 261 -5.62 6.80 8.81
N ILE A 262 -6.34 6.51 7.71
CA ILE A 262 -5.99 6.99 6.36
C ILE A 262 -6.01 8.52 6.31
N LEU A 263 -7.06 9.14 6.85
CA LEU A 263 -7.16 10.62 6.92
C LEU A 263 -6.07 11.24 7.80
N SER A 264 -5.70 10.58 8.90
CA SER A 264 -4.60 11.04 9.77
C SER A 264 -3.25 10.98 9.05
N ILE A 265 -2.98 9.92 8.30
CA ILE A 265 -1.77 9.78 7.47
C ILE A 265 -1.76 10.88 6.39
N ALA A 266 -2.87 11.06 5.67
CA ALA A 266 -2.99 12.10 4.65
C ALA A 266 -2.77 13.51 5.24
N GLY A 267 -3.36 13.80 6.42
CA GLY A 267 -3.18 15.06 7.13
C GLY A 267 -1.73 15.31 7.56
N THR A 268 -1.01 14.26 7.99
CA THR A 268 0.43 14.35 8.32
C THR A 268 1.28 14.74 7.10
N MET A 269 0.89 14.28 5.91
CA MET A 269 1.58 14.53 4.65
C MET A 269 1.19 15.85 3.98
N MET A 270 -0.02 16.38 4.28
CA MET A 270 -0.59 17.55 3.61
C MET A 270 0.29 18.79 3.81
N GLY A 271 0.57 19.50 2.72
CA GLY A 271 1.42 20.70 2.74
C GLY A 271 2.91 20.44 2.95
N LYS A 272 3.32 19.18 3.04
CA LYS A 272 4.73 18.78 3.13
C LYS A 272 5.17 18.13 1.81
N SER A 273 6.47 18.20 1.53
CA SER A 273 7.11 17.44 0.44
C SER A 273 7.87 16.28 1.08
N PRO A 274 7.23 15.09 1.24
CA PRO A 274 7.83 13.99 1.96
C PRO A 274 9.11 13.52 1.28
N MET A 275 10.18 13.37 2.05
CA MET A 275 11.40 12.73 1.58
C MET A 275 11.20 11.21 1.62
N ILE A 276 11.32 10.55 0.46
CA ILE A 276 11.18 9.10 0.35
C ILE A 276 12.58 8.47 0.23
N LYS A 277 12.99 7.76 1.29
CA LYS A 277 14.20 6.94 1.27
C LYS A 277 13.85 5.53 0.82
N LYS A 278 14.43 5.07 -0.28
CA LYS A 278 14.24 3.73 -0.83
C LYS A 278 15.39 2.83 -0.42
N GLN A 279 15.09 1.67 0.14
CA GLN A 279 16.04 0.62 0.54
C GLN A 279 15.52 -0.73 0.05
N GLN A 280 16.41 -1.70 -0.06
CA GLN A 280 16.06 -3.07 -0.43
C GLN A 280 16.92 -4.06 0.34
N ILE A 281 16.33 -5.18 0.75
CA ILE A 281 17.07 -6.28 1.33
C ILE A 281 18.02 -6.85 0.27
N LYS A 282 19.31 -6.79 0.55
CA LYS A 282 20.33 -7.39 -0.31
C LYS A 282 20.33 -8.90 -0.13
N CYS A 283 20.38 -9.61 -1.23
CA CYS A 283 20.41 -11.07 -1.25
C CYS A 283 21.48 -11.56 -2.24
N SER A 284 21.98 -12.75 -2.00
CA SER A 284 22.77 -13.56 -2.92
C SER A 284 21.96 -14.77 -3.39
N ASP A 285 22.26 -15.28 -4.56
CA ASP A 285 21.61 -16.47 -5.09
C ASP A 285 22.05 -17.71 -4.33
N LYS A 286 21.08 -18.55 -3.97
CA LYS A 286 21.35 -19.82 -3.28
C LYS A 286 20.41 -20.92 -3.76
N TYR A 287 20.96 -22.06 -4.10
CA TYR A 287 20.21 -23.26 -4.44
C TYR A 287 20.30 -24.27 -3.30
N ILE A 288 19.15 -24.79 -2.86
CA ILE A 288 19.05 -25.83 -1.83
C ILE A 288 18.14 -26.94 -2.39
N ASN A 289 18.68 -28.13 -2.56
CA ASN A 289 17.96 -29.27 -3.17
C ASN A 289 17.31 -28.92 -4.53
N GLY A 290 18.01 -28.14 -5.36
CA GLY A 290 17.51 -27.70 -6.68
C GLY A 290 16.52 -26.53 -6.62
N ILE A 291 16.11 -26.05 -5.46
CA ILE A 291 15.19 -24.92 -5.31
C ILE A 291 16.00 -23.63 -5.13
N TYR A 292 15.69 -22.63 -5.93
CA TYR A 292 16.27 -21.28 -5.82
C TYR A 292 15.72 -20.53 -4.60
N TYR A 293 16.61 -19.85 -3.88
CA TYR A 293 16.33 -18.91 -2.80
C TYR A 293 17.19 -17.66 -2.94
N ALA A 294 16.64 -16.50 -2.58
CA ALA A 294 17.39 -15.29 -2.34
C ALA A 294 17.90 -15.31 -0.88
N GLN A 295 19.18 -15.59 -0.66
CA GLN A 295 19.78 -15.65 0.67
C GLN A 295 20.07 -14.24 1.16
N PRO A 296 19.40 -13.74 2.25
CA PRO A 296 19.60 -12.38 2.70
C PRO A 296 21.00 -12.17 3.30
N ASP A 297 21.57 -11.01 3.03
CA ASP A 297 22.76 -10.48 3.69
C ASP A 297 22.38 -10.01 5.09
N ILE A 298 22.87 -10.70 6.09
CA ILE A 298 22.52 -10.47 7.50
C ILE A 298 22.97 -9.09 8.00
N GLU A 299 24.12 -8.60 7.57
CA GLU A 299 24.61 -7.26 7.96
C GLU A 299 23.68 -6.16 7.38
N ASN A 300 23.28 -6.32 6.11
CA ASN A 300 22.31 -5.42 5.49
C ASN A 300 20.95 -5.46 6.21
N VAL A 301 20.44 -6.64 6.54
CA VAL A 301 19.18 -6.80 7.30
C VAL A 301 19.27 -6.12 8.66
N GLN A 302 20.36 -6.34 9.43
CA GLN A 302 20.56 -5.70 10.73
C GLN A 302 20.64 -4.18 10.64
N LYS A 303 21.34 -3.65 9.63
CA LYS A 303 21.40 -2.20 9.37
C LYS A 303 20.02 -1.62 9.08
N ILE A 304 19.25 -2.25 8.19
CA ILE A 304 17.87 -1.82 7.86
C ILE A 304 16.99 -1.90 9.11
N SER A 305 17.03 -3.01 9.84
CA SER A 305 16.31 -3.18 11.12
C SER A 305 16.62 -2.06 12.10
N HIS A 306 17.91 -1.73 12.27
CA HIS A 306 18.35 -0.64 13.15
C HIS A 306 17.77 0.71 12.71
N ASP A 307 17.89 1.06 11.42
CA ASP A 307 17.37 2.32 10.85
C ASP A 307 15.86 2.44 11.10
N LEU A 308 15.11 1.37 10.84
CA LEU A 308 13.66 1.32 11.05
C LEU A 308 13.29 1.49 12.54
N LYS A 309 14.00 0.82 13.44
CA LYS A 309 13.80 0.95 14.89
C LYS A 309 14.00 2.39 15.36
N GLN A 310 15.02 3.06 14.82
CA GLN A 310 15.26 4.48 15.16
C GLN A 310 14.11 5.39 14.73
N ILE A 311 13.54 5.15 13.55
CA ILE A 311 12.38 5.91 13.07
C ILE A 311 11.17 5.64 13.98
N LEU A 312 10.85 4.36 14.24
CA LEU A 312 9.65 3.95 14.97
C LEU A 312 9.69 4.30 16.48
N LYS A 313 10.88 4.54 17.07
CA LYS A 313 11.07 4.96 18.47
C LYS A 313 11.04 6.47 18.69
N LYS A 314 11.26 7.29 17.65
CA LYS A 314 11.16 8.75 17.78
C LYS A 314 9.71 9.11 18.16
N LYS A 315 9.59 9.85 19.27
CA LYS A 315 8.29 10.38 19.75
C LYS A 315 7.95 11.66 19.03
#